data_6f1a8d738110c5245f4644479ff8bd1e
#
_entry.id   6f1a8d738110c5245f4644479ff8bd1e
#
_cell.length_a   1.000
_cell.length_b   1.000
_cell.length_c   1.000
_cell.angle_alpha   90.00
_cell.angle_beta   90.00
_cell.angle_gamma   90.00
#
_symmetry.space_group_name_H-M   'P 1'
#
loop_
_entity.id
_entity.type
_entity.pdbx_description
1 polymer ?
#
loop_
_entity_poly.entity_id
_entity_poly.type
_entity_poly.pdbx_seq_one_letter_code
_entity_poly.pdbx_strand_id
1 'polypeptide(L)'
;MPHKEKHLKTLVRKMLKIDIHHPERVNTINQQINHVARKEIRLLPEDSKPTHQKLIELTDEIAILAESAIKSNPLARMRVSMQFTKKQEELESLYQQMFKK
;
A
#
# COMPACT_ATOMS: atom_id res chain seq x y z
N MET A 1 19.19 -5.23 17.50
CA MET A 1 18.58 -5.25 17.25
C MET A 1 17.89 -5.36 16.80
N PRO A 2 17.61 -5.32 16.73
CA PRO A 2 16.76 -5.64 16.14
C PRO A 2 15.79 -5.17 15.78
N HIS A 3 15.30 -4.99 15.12
CA HIS A 3 14.36 -4.84 14.84
C HIS A 3 13.69 -5.59 14.31
N LYS A 4 13.02 -5.80 14.80
CA LYS A 4 12.16 -6.74 14.62
C LYS A 4 11.08 -6.37 13.78
N GLU A 5 10.53 -5.21 13.90
CA GLU A 5 9.48 -4.77 13.05
C GLU A 5 10.07 -4.15 11.83
N LYS A 6 9.48 -4.37 10.67
CA LYS A 6 9.94 -3.73 9.47
C LYS A 6 9.53 -2.28 9.48
N HIS A 7 10.40 -1.45 8.96
CA HIS A 7 10.09 -0.04 8.81
C HIS A 7 8.97 0.13 7.81
N LEU A 8 8.06 1.03 8.11
CA LEU A 8 6.96 1.34 7.21
C LEU A 8 7.48 1.74 5.83
N LYS A 9 8.55 2.51 5.80
CA LYS A 9 9.14 2.93 4.55
C LYS A 9 9.49 1.75 3.65
N THR A 10 10.11 0.72 4.22
CA THR A 10 10.49 -0.46 3.46
C THR A 10 9.27 -1.20 2.92
N LEU A 11 8.24 -1.29 3.73
CA LEU A 11 7.03 -1.99 3.31
C LEU A 11 6.34 -1.25 2.17
N VAL A 12 6.26 0.08 2.25
CA VAL A 12 5.67 0.87 1.19
C VAL A 12 6.46 0.73 -0.10
N ARG A 13 7.79 0.71 0.00
CA ARG A 13 8.62 0.52 -1.19
C ARG A 13 8.33 -0.82 -1.86
N LYS A 14 8.12 -1.86 -1.06
CA LYS A 14 7.78 -3.16 -1.62
C LYS A 14 6.45 -3.11 -2.34
N MET A 15 5.48 -2.42 -1.76
CA MET A 15 4.17 -2.29 -2.38
C MET A 15 4.26 -1.54 -3.72
N LEU A 16 5.15 -0.57 -3.82
CA LEU A 16 5.32 0.20 -5.04
C LEU A 16 5.88 -0.62 -6.19
N LYS A 17 6.59 -1.68 -5.88
CA LYS A 17 7.25 -2.51 -6.89
C LYS A 17 6.55 -3.82 -7.15
N ILE A 18 5.48 -4.08 -6.43
CA ILE A 18 4.84 -5.37 -6.51
C ILE A 18 3.99 -5.48 -7.78
N ASP A 19 3.87 -6.71 -8.27
CA ASP A 19 3.15 -7.00 -9.50
C ASP A 19 1.71 -7.35 -9.16
N ILE A 20 0.79 -6.92 -10.00
CA ILE A 20 -0.63 -7.24 -9.82
C ILE A 20 -0.90 -8.73 -9.93
N HIS A 21 0.02 -9.47 -10.56
CA HIS A 21 -0.16 -10.91 -10.75
C HIS A 21 0.09 -11.74 -9.50
N HIS A 22 0.47 -11.09 -8.40
CA HIS A 22 0.75 -11.79 -7.14
C HIS A 22 -0.09 -11.22 -6.02
N PRO A 23 -1.41 -11.42 -6.07
CA PRO A 23 -2.31 -10.82 -5.08
C PRO A 23 -2.05 -11.28 -3.66
N GLU A 24 -1.56 -12.51 -3.49
CA GLU A 24 -1.26 -12.99 -2.15
C GLU A 24 -0.11 -12.19 -1.54
N ARG A 25 0.86 -11.76 -2.35
CA ARG A 25 1.96 -10.93 -1.86
C ARG A 25 1.48 -9.52 -1.57
N VAL A 26 0.64 -9.00 -2.45
CA VAL A 26 0.05 -7.67 -2.23
C VAL A 26 -0.70 -7.66 -0.91
N ASN A 27 -1.48 -8.69 -0.68
CA ASN A 27 -2.28 -8.79 0.53
C ASN A 27 -1.41 -8.89 1.78
N THR A 28 -0.35 -9.69 1.72
CA THR A 28 0.57 -9.85 2.84
C THR A 28 1.24 -8.52 3.19
N ILE A 29 1.73 -7.81 2.18
CA ILE A 29 2.37 -6.52 2.41
C ILE A 29 1.37 -5.52 2.94
N ASN A 30 0.14 -5.54 2.42
CA ASN A 30 -0.90 -4.65 2.90
C ASN A 30 -1.18 -4.88 4.38
N GLN A 31 -1.26 -6.13 4.80
CA GLN A 31 -1.48 -6.44 6.21
C GLN A 31 -0.35 -5.94 7.08
N GLN A 32 0.88 -6.08 6.61
CA GLN A 32 2.04 -5.59 7.36
C GLN A 32 2.02 -4.07 7.45
N ILE A 33 1.70 -3.39 6.36
CA ILE A 33 1.61 -1.94 6.35
C ILE A 33 0.53 -1.48 7.32
N ASN A 34 -0.63 -2.13 7.27
CA ASN A 34 -1.73 -1.79 8.18
C ASN A 34 -1.30 -1.92 9.63
N HIS A 35 -0.62 -3.02 9.94
CA HIS A 35 -0.20 -3.27 11.31
C HIS A 35 0.74 -2.18 11.83
N VAL A 36 1.77 -1.87 11.03
CA VAL A 36 2.77 -0.89 11.46
C VAL A 36 2.17 0.51 11.47
N ALA A 37 1.41 0.85 10.43
CA ALA A 37 0.84 2.20 10.33
C ALA A 37 -0.15 2.47 11.46
N ARG A 38 -0.96 1.49 11.80
CA ARG A 38 -1.94 1.68 12.87
C ARG A 38 -1.26 1.85 14.22
N LYS A 39 -0.15 1.17 14.43
CA LYS A 39 0.62 1.36 15.66
C LYS A 39 1.20 2.77 15.71
N GLU A 40 1.73 3.24 14.58
CA GLU A 40 2.33 4.57 14.54
C GLU A 40 1.29 5.66 14.72
N ILE A 41 0.10 5.48 14.16
CA ILE A 41 -0.96 6.48 14.27
C ILE A 41 -1.25 6.82 15.72
N ARG A 42 -1.18 5.84 16.60
CA ARG A 42 -1.47 6.08 18.01
C ARG A 42 -0.48 7.02 18.65
N LEU A 43 0.72 7.08 18.10
CA LEU A 43 1.80 7.89 18.68
C LEU A 43 2.00 9.22 17.98
N LEU A 44 1.27 9.45 16.88
CA LEU A 44 1.48 10.65 16.08
C LEU A 44 0.61 11.80 16.55
N PRO A 45 1.07 13.04 16.34
CA PRO A 45 0.22 14.21 16.56
C PRO A 45 -0.97 14.15 15.59
N GLU A 46 -2.03 14.86 15.96
CA GLU A 46 -3.25 14.85 15.17
C GLU A 46 -3.03 15.29 13.72
N ASP A 47 -2.15 16.26 13.51
CA ASP A 47 -1.91 16.76 12.16
C ASP A 47 -1.25 15.71 11.27
N SER A 48 -0.55 14.75 11.84
CA SER A 48 0.16 13.74 11.05
C SER A 48 -0.68 12.50 10.78
N LYS A 49 -1.76 12.33 11.52
CA LYS A 49 -2.59 11.13 11.38
C LYS A 49 -3.24 10.98 10.02
N PRO A 50 -3.75 12.06 9.40
CA PRO A 50 -4.40 11.90 8.09
C PRO A 50 -3.51 11.31 7.02
N THR A 51 -2.21 11.60 7.06
CA THR A 51 -1.29 11.05 6.07
C THR A 51 -1.17 9.54 6.20
N HIS A 52 -1.06 9.06 7.42
CA HIS A 52 -0.99 7.61 7.66
C HIS A 52 -2.31 6.94 7.34
N GLN A 53 -3.43 7.61 7.62
CA GLN A 53 -4.73 7.06 7.26
C GLN A 53 -4.89 6.93 5.75
N LYS A 54 -4.40 7.93 5.02
CA LYS A 54 -4.44 7.86 3.57
C LYS A 54 -3.57 6.72 3.06
N LEU A 55 -2.42 6.49 3.68
CA LEU A 55 -1.56 5.39 3.33
C LEU A 55 -2.31 4.06 3.45
N ILE A 56 -2.99 3.86 4.55
CA ILE A 56 -3.76 2.64 4.77
C ILE A 56 -4.84 2.49 3.71
N GLU A 57 -5.55 3.56 3.41
CA GLU A 57 -6.60 3.52 2.39
C GLU A 57 -6.05 3.13 1.02
N LEU A 58 -4.94 3.73 0.62
CA LEU A 58 -4.35 3.44 -0.68
C LEU A 58 -3.87 2.00 -0.78
N THR A 59 -3.20 1.51 0.26
CA THR A 59 -2.70 0.14 0.21
C THR A 59 -3.85 -0.86 0.26
N ASP A 60 -4.93 -0.55 0.97
CA ASP A 60 -6.11 -1.41 0.97
C ASP A 60 -6.73 -1.45 -0.43
N GLU A 61 -6.83 -0.32 -1.10
CA GLU A 61 -7.38 -0.27 -2.45
C GLU A 61 -6.52 -1.04 -3.43
N ILE A 62 -5.20 -0.94 -3.29
CA ILE A 62 -4.30 -1.68 -4.15
C ILE A 62 -4.51 -3.18 -3.97
N ALA A 63 -4.65 -3.63 -2.74
CA ALA A 63 -4.88 -5.05 -2.46
C ALA A 63 -6.20 -5.53 -3.04
N ILE A 64 -7.25 -4.72 -2.92
CA ILE A 64 -8.54 -5.05 -3.47
C ILE A 64 -8.47 -5.18 -4.99
N LEU A 65 -7.76 -4.27 -5.64
CA LEU A 65 -7.62 -4.32 -7.08
C LEU A 65 -6.86 -5.55 -7.55
N ALA A 66 -5.83 -5.95 -6.82
CA ALA A 66 -5.06 -7.13 -7.16
C ALA A 66 -5.95 -8.38 -7.09
N GLU A 67 -6.80 -8.46 -6.05
CA GLU A 67 -7.71 -9.58 -5.94
C GLU A 67 -8.78 -9.56 -7.03
N SER A 68 -9.28 -8.39 -7.36
CA SER A 68 -10.26 -8.24 -8.41
C SER A 68 -9.74 -8.71 -9.76
N ALA A 69 -8.46 -8.48 -10.00
CA ALA A 69 -7.86 -8.85 -11.29
C ALA A 69 -7.96 -10.34 -11.55
N ILE A 70 -7.82 -11.15 -10.52
CA ILE A 70 -7.90 -12.60 -10.67
C ILE A 70 -9.30 -13.03 -11.10
N LYS A 71 -10.30 -12.36 -10.56
CA LYS A 71 -11.68 -12.73 -10.78
C LYS A 71 -12.28 -12.12 -12.03
N SER A 72 -11.51 -11.29 -12.73
CA SER A 72 -12.02 -10.53 -13.85
C SER A 72 -11.73 -11.24 -15.17
N ASN A 73 -12.59 -11.01 -16.18
CA ASN A 73 -12.31 -11.47 -17.52
C ASN A 73 -11.19 -10.59 -18.11
N PRO A 74 -10.63 -10.96 -19.29
CA PRO A 74 -9.48 -10.21 -19.83
C PRO A 74 -9.72 -8.73 -20.01
N LEU A 75 -10.92 -8.36 -20.46
CA LEU A 75 -11.23 -6.95 -20.67
C LEU A 75 -11.28 -6.18 -19.37
N ALA A 76 -11.99 -6.72 -18.41
CA ALA A 76 -12.08 -6.10 -17.08
C ALA A 76 -10.73 -6.07 -16.39
N ARG A 77 -9.91 -7.09 -16.65
CA ARG A 77 -8.58 -7.16 -16.05
C ARG A 77 -7.69 -6.02 -16.54
N MET A 78 -7.82 -5.62 -17.79
CA MET A 78 -7.08 -4.47 -18.29
C MET A 78 -7.42 -3.21 -17.51
N ARG A 79 -8.71 -3.01 -17.27
CA ARG A 79 -9.17 -1.85 -16.52
C ARG A 79 -8.62 -1.88 -15.09
N VAL A 80 -8.71 -3.05 -14.46
CA VAL A 80 -8.23 -3.19 -13.09
C VAL A 80 -6.72 -2.95 -13.03
N SER A 81 -5.97 -3.44 -14.03
CA SER A 81 -4.53 -3.21 -14.08
C SER A 81 -4.20 -1.73 -14.17
N MET A 82 -4.95 -1.00 -14.98
CA MET A 82 -4.73 0.43 -15.10
C MET A 82 -5.00 1.15 -13.79
N GLN A 83 -6.07 0.75 -13.10
CA GLN A 83 -6.37 1.33 -11.81
C GLN A 83 -5.32 0.99 -10.76
N PHE A 84 -4.82 -0.24 -10.80
CA PHE A 84 -3.77 -0.67 -9.90
C PHE A 84 -2.52 0.19 -10.07
N THR A 85 -2.10 0.40 -11.31
CA THR A 85 -0.94 1.24 -11.61
C THR A 85 -1.17 2.67 -11.14
N LYS A 86 -2.38 3.18 -11.38
CA LYS A 86 -2.70 4.54 -10.98
C LYS A 86 -2.64 4.70 -9.47
N LYS A 87 -3.14 3.71 -8.74
CA LYS A 87 -3.06 3.74 -7.28
C LYS A 87 -1.62 3.62 -6.80
N GLN A 88 -0.80 2.85 -7.50
CA GLN A 88 0.61 2.79 -7.15
C GLN A 88 1.28 4.13 -7.36
N GLU A 89 0.88 4.89 -8.38
CA GLU A 89 1.42 6.22 -8.61
C GLU A 89 1.02 7.17 -7.48
N GLU A 90 -0.23 7.07 -7.04
CA GLU A 90 -0.66 7.86 -5.89
C GLU A 90 0.13 7.50 -4.64
N LEU A 91 0.37 6.22 -4.46
CA LEU A 91 1.16 5.75 -3.34
C LEU A 91 2.60 6.26 -3.43
N GLU A 92 3.15 6.31 -4.64
CA GLU A 92 4.49 6.84 -4.83
C GLU A 92 4.56 8.30 -4.38
N SER A 93 3.56 9.10 -4.76
CA SER A 93 3.50 10.49 -4.34
C SER A 93 3.44 10.61 -2.82
N LEU A 94 2.63 9.78 -2.20
CA LEU A 94 2.51 9.78 -0.76
C LEU A 94 3.82 9.36 -0.10
N TYR A 95 4.48 8.36 -0.68
CA TYR A 95 5.77 7.90 -0.19
C TYR A 95 6.80 9.02 -0.19
N GLN A 96 6.86 9.79 -1.29
CA GLN A 96 7.77 10.92 -1.37
C GLN A 96 7.46 11.94 -0.29
N GLN A 97 6.18 12.18 -0.08
CA GLN A 97 5.74 13.14 0.91
C GLN A 97 6.10 12.70 2.33
N MET A 98 5.95 11.43 2.62
CA MET A 98 6.16 10.91 3.97
C MET A 98 7.62 10.66 4.30
N PHE A 99 8.38 10.15 3.35
CA PHE A 99 9.70 9.58 3.67
C PHE A 99 10.87 10.27 3.00
N LYS A 100 10.62 11.07 1.99
CA LYS A 100 11.69 11.77 1.31
C LYS A 100 11.51 13.25 1.46
N LYS A 101 12.36 13.85 2.23
CA LYS A 101 12.26 15.27 2.47
C LYS A 101 13.37 16.02 1.86
#